data_0f6541f01b60caa7428e97baef4cac0a
#
_entry.id   0f6541f01b60caa7428e97baef4cac0a
#
_cell.length_a   1.000
_cell.length_b   1.000
_cell.length_c   1.000
_cell.angle_alpha   90.00
_cell.angle_beta   90.00
_cell.angle_gamma   90.00
#
_symmetry.space_group_name_H-M   'P 1'
#
loop_
_entity.id
_entity.type
_entity.pdbx_description
1 polymer ?
#
loop_
_entity_poly.entity_id
_entity_poly.type
_entity_poly.pdbx_seq_one_letter_code
_entity_poly.pdbx_strand_id
1 'polypeptide(L)'
;MDFWNDTREGVKSMSINLPSKRNVHRPTHLYLNNKIYFVTGKTFHGEKYFNTDQKKIIFRQIFNNLSKQMGIKIYAWILLDNHYHFLVSFNNALTGVTPKISKFINRLHALTALKLNKIDNLPNRKIWYQYFDRCIRSEKDFWTRFNYIHNNPIKHGYIKNPDKLYLYKFSSYNQWLNKKNAEWMASCFAQYPIVDFTCEDGME
;
A
#
# COMPACT_ATOMS: atom_id res chain seq x y z
N MET A 1 2.52 -22.14 0.26
CA MET A 1 2.96 -21.64 1.58
C MET A 1 4.43 -21.19 1.61
N ASP A 2 5.17 -21.34 0.51
CA ASP A 2 6.62 -21.09 0.48
C ASP A 2 7.04 -19.62 0.33
N PHE A 3 6.08 -18.70 0.24
CA PHE A 3 6.36 -17.29 0.04
C PHE A 3 7.00 -16.61 1.26
N TRP A 4 6.65 -17.08 2.48
CA TRP A 4 7.19 -16.53 3.73
C TRP A 4 8.57 -17.11 4.06
N ASN A 5 8.91 -18.30 3.55
CA ASN A 5 10.24 -18.89 3.74
C ASN A 5 11.34 -18.09 3.04
N ASP A 6 11.02 -17.46 1.90
CA ASP A 6 11.91 -16.57 1.16
C ASP A 6 12.19 -15.23 1.90
N THR A 7 11.43 -14.95 2.98
CA THR A 7 11.55 -13.75 3.81
C THR A 7 12.09 -14.02 5.22
N ARG A 8 12.34 -15.30 5.61
CA ARG A 8 12.77 -15.69 6.98
C ARG A 8 14.15 -15.21 7.40
N GLU A 9 15.04 -14.89 6.48
CA GLU A 9 16.39 -14.39 6.82
C GLU A 9 16.39 -13.00 7.50
N GLY A 10 15.26 -12.31 7.58
CA GLY A 10 15.14 -10.96 8.13
C GLY A 10 14.49 -10.83 9.52
N VAL A 11 14.06 -11.92 10.17
CA VAL A 11 13.34 -11.84 11.46
C VAL A 11 14.14 -12.47 12.59
N LYS A 12 15.36 -11.99 12.85
CA LYS A 12 15.99 -12.18 14.16
C LYS A 12 15.48 -11.09 15.11
N SER A 13 14.92 -11.51 16.24
CA SER A 13 14.43 -10.64 17.31
C SER A 13 15.55 -9.74 17.83
N MET A 14 15.51 -8.47 17.56
CA MET A 14 16.27 -7.46 18.26
C MET A 14 15.32 -6.73 19.21
N SER A 15 15.54 -6.88 20.51
CA SER A 15 14.94 -6.04 21.53
C SER A 15 15.49 -4.62 21.39
N ILE A 16 14.65 -3.68 20.97
CA ILE A 16 15.02 -2.27 20.84
C ILE A 16 14.41 -1.51 22.01
N ASN A 17 15.26 -0.94 22.85
CA ASN A 17 14.87 0.05 23.86
C ASN A 17 14.35 1.32 23.16
N LEU A 18 13.08 1.62 23.29
CA LEU A 18 12.43 2.81 22.76
C LEU A 18 12.64 4.00 23.68
N PRO A 19 13.09 5.17 23.19
CA PRO A 19 13.12 6.37 24.00
C PRO A 19 11.69 6.89 24.27
N SER A 20 11.39 7.11 25.53
CA SER A 20 10.14 7.69 26.01
C SER A 20 10.14 9.19 25.80
N LYS A 21 9.51 9.69 24.71
CA LYS A 21 8.86 11.02 24.67
C LYS A 21 7.97 11.07 23.44
N ARG A 22 6.66 11.05 23.66
CA ARG A 22 5.63 11.18 22.62
C ARG A 22 5.49 12.65 22.22
N ASN A 23 5.96 13.00 21.03
CA ASN A 23 5.44 14.16 20.31
C ASN A 23 4.19 13.72 19.54
N VAL A 24 3.02 14.24 19.94
CA VAL A 24 1.67 13.78 19.58
C VAL A 24 1.28 13.97 18.11
N HIS A 25 2.14 14.53 17.25
CA HIS A 25 1.74 14.92 15.88
C HIS A 25 2.62 14.42 14.72
N ARG A 26 3.61 13.56 14.98
CA ARG A 26 4.36 12.89 13.88
C ARG A 26 4.71 11.48 14.29
N PRO A 27 4.10 10.44 13.66
CA PRO A 27 4.55 9.07 13.86
C PRO A 27 6.02 8.96 13.48
N THR A 28 6.82 8.40 14.38
CA THR A 28 8.24 8.15 14.13
C THR A 28 8.33 7.08 13.05
N HIS A 29 8.73 7.46 11.84
CA HIS A 29 8.98 6.52 10.75
C HIS A 29 10.24 5.70 11.06
N LEU A 30 10.06 4.48 11.54
CA LEU A 30 11.16 3.56 11.83
C LEU A 30 11.50 2.79 10.55
N TYR A 31 12.57 3.17 9.87
CA TYR A 31 13.03 2.52 8.65
C TYR A 31 14.01 1.38 8.97
N LEU A 32 13.55 0.16 8.85
CA LEU A 32 14.37 -1.04 8.98
C LEU A 32 14.63 -1.62 7.58
N ASN A 33 15.87 -1.97 7.29
CA ASN A 33 16.25 -2.61 6.02
C ASN A 33 15.55 -3.96 5.88
N ASN A 34 15.17 -4.30 4.64
CA ASN A 34 14.54 -5.58 4.28
C ASN A 34 13.24 -5.91 5.04
N LYS A 35 12.52 -4.90 5.54
CA LYS A 35 11.21 -5.10 6.15
C LYS A 35 10.09 -4.76 5.18
N ILE A 36 8.94 -5.39 5.41
CA ILE A 36 7.71 -5.12 4.68
C ILE A 36 6.94 -4.03 5.42
N TYR A 37 6.39 -3.10 4.67
CA TYR A 37 5.59 -2.00 5.20
C TYR A 37 4.20 -2.01 4.58
N PHE A 38 3.21 -1.80 5.43
CA PHE A 38 1.88 -1.41 5.02
C PHE A 38 1.85 0.11 4.96
N VAL A 39 1.45 0.65 3.83
CA VAL A 39 1.43 2.10 3.58
C VAL A 39 0.03 2.51 3.13
N THR A 40 -0.52 3.55 3.76
CA THR A 40 -1.80 4.15 3.41
C THR A 40 -1.58 5.63 3.06
N GLY A 41 -2.09 6.07 1.92
CA GLY A 41 -2.10 7.48 1.55
C GLY A 41 -3.50 7.96 1.24
N LYS A 42 -3.88 9.12 1.80
CA LYS A 42 -5.20 9.74 1.66
C LYS A 42 -5.11 11.05 0.89
N THR A 43 -6.09 11.32 0.06
CA THR A 43 -6.20 12.61 -0.62
C THR A 43 -6.56 13.71 0.36
N PHE A 44 -6.29 14.95 -0.03
CA PHE A 44 -6.60 16.14 0.76
C PHE A 44 -8.12 16.25 0.97
N HIS A 45 -8.55 16.40 2.22
CA HIS A 45 -9.95 16.38 2.67
C HIS A 45 -10.76 15.15 2.25
N GLY A 46 -10.10 14.02 1.87
CA GLY A 46 -10.81 12.83 1.42
C GLY A 46 -11.49 12.97 0.05
N GLU A 47 -11.14 14.01 -0.70
CA GLU A 47 -11.72 14.29 -2.02
C GLU A 47 -11.42 13.18 -3.03
N LYS A 48 -12.40 12.86 -3.87
CA LYS A 48 -12.34 11.78 -4.85
C LYS A 48 -11.57 12.19 -6.12
N TYR A 49 -10.30 12.55 -5.97
CA TYR A 49 -9.48 12.99 -7.11
C TYR A 49 -9.19 11.90 -8.15
N PHE A 50 -9.27 10.61 -7.75
CA PHE A 50 -9.07 9.47 -8.65
C PHE A 50 -10.41 8.84 -9.08
N ASN A 51 -11.41 9.64 -9.38
CA ASN A 51 -12.77 9.21 -9.69
C ASN A 51 -12.99 8.69 -11.13
N THR A 52 -11.94 8.64 -11.95
CA THR A 52 -11.98 8.10 -13.33
C THR A 52 -10.91 7.07 -13.55
N ASP A 53 -11.15 6.12 -14.46
CA ASP A 53 -10.18 5.11 -14.87
C ASP A 53 -8.89 5.74 -15.40
N GLN A 54 -8.99 6.81 -16.17
CA GLN A 54 -7.83 7.54 -16.72
C GLN A 54 -6.89 8.01 -15.61
N LYS A 55 -7.42 8.63 -14.55
CA LYS A 55 -6.63 9.12 -13.42
C LYS A 55 -6.00 7.98 -12.63
N LYS A 56 -6.73 6.88 -12.44
CA LYS A 56 -6.20 5.67 -11.79
C LYS A 56 -5.12 4.98 -12.62
N ILE A 57 -5.26 4.95 -13.95
CA ILE A 57 -4.23 4.42 -14.86
C ILE A 57 -2.94 5.22 -14.74
N ILE A 58 -3.02 6.55 -14.72
CA ILE A 58 -1.85 7.43 -14.54
C ILE A 58 -1.15 7.15 -13.22
N PHE A 59 -1.91 7.06 -12.12
CA PHE A 59 -1.33 6.70 -10.83
C PHE A 59 -0.59 5.36 -10.90
N ARG A 60 -1.25 4.32 -11.44
CA ARG A 60 -0.65 2.98 -11.58
C ARG A 60 0.63 2.99 -12.40
N GLN A 61 0.67 3.74 -13.50
CA GLN A 61 1.87 3.87 -14.33
C GLN A 61 3.02 4.52 -13.56
N ILE A 62 2.76 5.62 -12.86
CA ILE A 62 3.76 6.32 -12.04
C ILE A 62 4.23 5.41 -10.90
N PHE A 63 3.32 4.76 -10.19
CA PHE A 63 3.60 3.83 -9.10
C PHE A 63 4.52 2.69 -9.55
N ASN A 64 4.17 2.02 -10.66
CA ASN A 64 4.97 0.91 -11.20
C ASN A 64 6.35 1.36 -11.68
N ASN A 65 6.44 2.50 -12.37
CA ASN A 65 7.70 3.03 -12.86
C ASN A 65 8.64 3.41 -11.70
N LEU A 66 8.13 4.10 -10.70
CA LEU A 66 8.91 4.47 -9.51
C LEU A 66 9.33 3.24 -8.71
N SER A 67 8.44 2.28 -8.53
CA SER A 67 8.76 1.03 -7.81
C SER A 67 9.90 0.29 -8.51
N LYS A 68 9.85 0.18 -9.83
CA LYS A 68 10.93 -0.43 -10.63
C LYS A 68 12.25 0.36 -10.52
N GLN A 69 12.20 1.69 -10.66
CA GLN A 69 13.39 2.55 -10.58
C GLN A 69 14.06 2.52 -9.20
N MET A 70 13.26 2.37 -8.14
CA MET A 70 13.75 2.43 -6.76
C MET A 70 13.94 1.03 -6.14
N GLY A 71 13.82 -0.06 -6.91
CA GLY A 71 13.99 -1.43 -6.40
C GLY A 71 12.97 -1.84 -5.34
N ILE A 72 11.72 -1.33 -5.45
CA ILE A 72 10.67 -1.61 -4.47
C ILE A 72 9.93 -2.87 -4.89
N LYS A 73 9.87 -3.86 -4.01
CA LYS A 73 9.06 -5.07 -4.20
C LYS A 73 7.63 -4.80 -3.71
N ILE A 74 6.66 -4.97 -4.60
CA ILE A 74 5.24 -4.79 -4.32
C ILE A 74 4.62 -6.17 -4.06
N TYR A 75 3.96 -6.35 -2.91
CA TYR A 75 3.26 -7.58 -2.54
C TYR A 75 1.76 -7.47 -2.77
N ALA A 76 1.17 -6.35 -2.36
CA ALA A 76 -0.23 -6.04 -2.61
C ALA A 76 -0.41 -4.53 -2.76
N TRP A 77 -1.40 -4.13 -3.55
CA TRP A 77 -1.77 -2.73 -3.70
C TRP A 77 -3.23 -2.57 -4.11
N ILE A 78 -3.79 -1.43 -3.75
CA ILE A 78 -5.07 -0.94 -4.22
C ILE A 78 -5.06 0.58 -4.30
N LEU A 79 -5.74 1.13 -5.31
CA LEU A 79 -6.07 2.55 -5.41
C LEU A 79 -7.58 2.71 -5.51
N LEU A 80 -8.16 3.44 -4.59
CA LEU A 80 -9.56 3.89 -4.61
C LEU A 80 -9.66 5.35 -5.08
N ASP A 81 -10.85 5.94 -5.05
CA ASP A 81 -11.06 7.30 -5.56
C ASP A 81 -10.32 8.37 -4.74
N ASN A 82 -10.08 8.10 -3.44
CA ASN A 82 -9.54 9.07 -2.49
C ASN A 82 -8.42 8.54 -1.59
N HIS A 83 -8.00 7.29 -1.74
CA HIS A 83 -6.90 6.72 -0.97
C HIS A 83 -6.32 5.48 -1.62
N TYR A 84 -5.15 5.05 -1.15
CA TYR A 84 -4.51 3.81 -1.54
C TYR A 84 -3.98 3.05 -0.33
N HIS A 85 -3.76 1.75 -0.52
CA HIS A 85 -3.01 0.92 0.41
C HIS A 85 -1.96 0.10 -0.34
N PHE A 86 -0.77 -0.05 0.24
CA PHE A 86 0.32 -0.87 -0.31
C PHE A 86 0.90 -1.78 0.75
N LEU A 87 1.28 -3.00 0.36
CA LEU A 87 2.26 -3.83 1.04
C LEU A 87 3.52 -3.85 0.18
N VAL A 88 4.61 -3.26 0.67
CA VAL A 88 5.85 -3.07 -0.08
C VAL A 88 7.08 -3.34 0.79
N SER A 89 8.17 -3.77 0.16
CA SER A 89 9.48 -3.79 0.80
C SER A 89 10.51 -3.05 -0.04
N PHE A 90 11.50 -2.51 0.63
CA PHE A 90 12.62 -1.77 0.05
C PHE A 90 13.86 -2.65 0.13
N ASN A 91 14.37 -3.11 -1.02
CA ASN A 91 15.53 -3.98 -1.06
C ASN A 91 16.75 -3.24 -1.61
N ASN A 92 17.89 -3.42 -0.94
CA ASN A 92 19.16 -2.77 -1.29
C ASN A 92 19.93 -3.43 -2.43
N ALA A 93 19.47 -4.57 -2.94
CA ALA A 93 20.26 -5.43 -3.83
C ALA A 93 20.74 -4.73 -5.12
N LEU A 94 20.08 -3.66 -5.56
CA LEU A 94 20.41 -2.99 -6.83
C LEU A 94 21.27 -1.72 -6.67
N THR A 95 21.25 -1.05 -5.53
CA THR A 95 21.87 0.28 -5.38
C THR A 95 22.78 0.41 -4.16
N GLY A 96 22.87 -0.60 -3.30
CA GLY A 96 23.61 -0.54 -2.02
C GLY A 96 23.00 0.45 -1.00
N VAL A 97 22.03 1.26 -1.39
CA VAL A 97 21.36 2.25 -0.54
C VAL A 97 19.87 1.95 -0.48
N THR A 98 19.33 1.68 0.72
CA THR A 98 17.88 1.50 0.91
C THR A 98 17.15 2.82 0.66
N PRO A 99 16.27 2.90 -0.35
CA PRO A 99 15.46 4.09 -0.51
C PRO A 99 14.51 4.24 0.69
N LYS A 100 14.45 5.43 1.26
CA LYS A 100 13.50 5.73 2.34
C LYS A 100 12.07 5.72 1.78
N ILE A 101 11.13 5.12 2.51
CA ILE A 101 9.69 5.14 2.17
C ILE A 101 9.23 6.57 1.85
N SER A 102 9.63 7.53 2.68
CA SER A 102 9.30 8.95 2.49
C SER A 102 9.73 9.48 1.12
N LYS A 103 10.92 9.12 0.63
CA LYS A 103 11.38 9.55 -0.70
C LYS A 103 10.51 8.97 -1.82
N PHE A 104 10.12 7.71 -1.70
CA PHE A 104 9.23 7.07 -2.66
C PHE A 104 7.84 7.71 -2.66
N ILE A 105 7.21 7.82 -1.49
CA ILE A 105 5.85 8.37 -1.37
C ILE A 105 5.80 9.84 -1.78
N ASN A 106 6.76 10.65 -1.33
CA ASN A 106 6.80 12.06 -1.73
C ASN A 106 6.93 12.22 -3.25
N ARG A 107 7.74 11.39 -3.90
CA ARG A 107 7.88 11.43 -5.36
C ARG A 107 6.62 10.93 -6.07
N LEU A 108 5.99 9.87 -5.56
CA LEU A 108 4.71 9.37 -6.08
C LEU A 108 3.62 10.45 -5.96
N HIS A 109 3.49 11.08 -4.81
CA HIS A 109 2.52 12.16 -4.57
C HIS A 109 2.77 13.37 -5.46
N ALA A 110 4.01 13.83 -5.58
CA ALA A 110 4.36 14.98 -6.42
C ALA A 110 4.03 14.73 -7.90
N LEU A 111 4.47 13.59 -8.45
CA LEU A 111 4.24 13.27 -9.86
C LEU A 111 2.77 13.05 -10.19
N THR A 112 2.03 12.39 -9.33
CA THR A 112 0.58 12.17 -9.53
C THR A 112 -0.19 13.48 -9.40
N ALA A 113 0.13 14.32 -8.42
CA ALA A 113 -0.50 15.63 -8.26
C ALA A 113 -0.27 16.53 -9.49
N LEU A 114 0.95 16.58 -10.00
CA LEU A 114 1.29 17.32 -11.24
C LEU A 114 0.43 16.86 -12.42
N LYS A 115 0.32 15.54 -12.62
CA LYS A 115 -0.45 14.98 -13.75
C LYS A 115 -1.94 15.23 -13.60
N LEU A 116 -2.51 15.02 -12.40
CA LEU A 116 -3.94 15.27 -12.16
C LEU A 116 -4.29 16.75 -12.32
N ASN A 117 -3.47 17.64 -11.77
CA ASN A 117 -3.69 19.08 -11.88
C ASN A 117 -3.64 19.55 -13.35
N LYS A 118 -2.76 18.97 -14.17
CA LYS A 118 -2.71 19.24 -15.61
C LYS A 118 -4.00 18.74 -16.31
N ILE A 119 -4.47 17.54 -16.00
CA ILE A 119 -5.67 16.97 -16.62
C ILE A 119 -6.92 17.78 -16.26
N ASP A 120 -7.03 18.17 -15.00
CA ASP A 120 -8.18 18.92 -14.49
C ASP A 120 -8.07 20.43 -14.79
N ASN A 121 -6.95 20.89 -15.38
CA ASN A 121 -6.65 22.29 -15.62
C ASN A 121 -6.75 23.18 -14.36
N LEU A 122 -6.33 22.62 -13.22
CA LEU A 122 -6.33 23.27 -11.90
C LEU A 122 -4.91 23.25 -11.30
N PRO A 123 -4.03 24.19 -11.70
CA PRO A 123 -2.66 24.21 -11.23
C PRO A 123 -2.58 24.47 -9.72
N ASN A 124 -1.54 23.92 -9.08
CA ASN A 124 -1.22 24.12 -7.66
C ASN A 124 -2.25 23.57 -6.66
N ARG A 125 -3.26 22.82 -7.11
CA ARG A 125 -4.21 22.16 -6.20
C ARG A 125 -3.50 21.09 -5.38
N LYS A 126 -3.73 21.09 -4.07
CA LYS A 126 -3.22 20.04 -3.16
C LYS A 126 -4.06 18.77 -3.36
N ILE A 127 -3.43 17.69 -3.84
CA ILE A 127 -4.08 16.40 -4.08
C ILE A 127 -3.96 15.48 -2.87
N TRP A 128 -2.78 15.39 -2.28
CA TRP A 128 -2.48 14.46 -1.19
C TRP A 128 -2.46 15.18 0.16
N TYR A 129 -2.95 14.47 1.20
CA TYR A 129 -2.86 14.92 2.58
C TYR A 129 -1.57 14.37 3.20
N GLN A 130 -1.68 13.27 3.89
CA GLN A 130 -0.59 12.57 4.57
C GLN A 130 -0.59 11.10 4.16
N TYR A 131 0.51 10.42 4.46
CA TYR A 131 0.56 8.97 4.41
C TYR A 131 0.93 8.42 5.79
N PHE A 132 0.51 7.21 6.06
CA PHE A 132 0.86 6.43 7.24
C PHE A 132 1.60 5.19 6.78
N ASP A 133 2.61 4.78 7.53
CA ASP A 133 3.32 3.54 7.27
C ASP A 133 3.48 2.74 8.56
N ARG A 134 3.36 1.43 8.45
CA ARG A 134 3.52 0.48 9.54
C ARG A 134 4.41 -0.66 9.10
N CYS A 135 5.45 -0.95 9.87
CA CYS A 135 6.28 -2.12 9.67
C CYS A 135 5.51 -3.39 10.01
N ILE A 136 5.48 -4.35 9.10
CA ILE A 136 4.89 -5.68 9.29
C ILE A 136 5.76 -6.49 10.24
N ARG A 137 5.16 -7.05 11.29
CA ARG A 137 5.88 -7.72 12.38
C ARG A 137 5.73 -9.23 12.38
N SER A 138 4.70 -9.78 11.73
CA SER A 138 4.45 -11.22 11.67
C SER A 138 3.80 -11.63 10.36
N GLU A 139 3.82 -12.93 10.08
CA GLU A 139 3.11 -13.52 8.95
C GLU A 139 1.61 -13.26 9.02
N LYS A 140 1.02 -13.40 10.20
CA LYS A 140 -0.41 -13.09 10.42
C LYS A 140 -0.72 -11.62 10.09
N ASP A 141 0.11 -10.66 10.53
CA ASP A 141 -0.07 -9.23 10.22
C ASP A 141 0.01 -8.99 8.71
N PHE A 142 0.95 -9.66 8.01
CA PHE A 142 1.07 -9.58 6.56
C PHE A 142 -0.21 -10.04 5.84
N TRP A 143 -0.67 -11.27 6.13
CA TRP A 143 -1.81 -11.85 5.42
C TRP A 143 -3.13 -11.17 5.78
N THR A 144 -3.30 -10.72 7.02
CA THR A 144 -4.46 -9.93 7.42
C THR A 144 -4.54 -8.61 6.63
N ARG A 145 -3.40 -7.91 6.46
CA ARG A 145 -3.36 -6.67 5.66
C ARG A 145 -3.45 -6.93 4.16
N PHE A 146 -2.91 -8.04 3.69
CA PHE A 146 -3.10 -8.50 2.31
C PHE A 146 -4.58 -8.67 1.98
N ASN A 147 -5.33 -9.37 2.85
CA ASN A 147 -6.76 -9.56 2.70
C ASN A 147 -7.54 -8.23 2.83
N TYR A 148 -7.15 -7.38 3.77
CA TYR A 148 -7.73 -6.04 3.90
C TYR A 148 -7.58 -5.22 2.62
N ILE A 149 -6.38 -5.18 2.02
CA ILE A 149 -6.13 -4.47 0.75
C ILE A 149 -7.09 -4.97 -0.33
N HIS A 150 -7.19 -6.29 -0.51
CA HIS A 150 -7.98 -6.85 -1.59
C HIS A 150 -9.50 -6.79 -1.31
N ASN A 151 -9.92 -6.69 -0.04
CA ASN A 151 -11.33 -6.53 0.34
C ASN A 151 -11.83 -5.06 0.26
N ASN A 152 -10.96 -4.10 0.13
CA ASN A 152 -11.34 -2.67 0.09
C ASN A 152 -12.40 -2.33 -0.96
N PRO A 153 -12.44 -2.93 -2.18
CA PRO A 153 -13.52 -2.66 -3.13
C PRO A 153 -14.91 -3.05 -2.60
N ILE A 154 -15.01 -4.09 -1.78
CA ILE A 154 -16.26 -4.49 -1.12
C ILE A 154 -16.59 -3.50 -0.01
N LYS A 155 -15.63 -3.25 0.88
CA LYS A 155 -15.77 -2.32 2.01
C LYS A 155 -16.31 -0.94 1.57
N HIS A 156 -15.82 -0.44 0.43
CA HIS A 156 -16.21 0.87 -0.11
C HIS A 156 -17.30 0.81 -1.18
N GLY A 157 -17.97 -0.33 -1.38
CA GLY A 157 -19.14 -0.48 -2.23
C GLY A 157 -18.88 -0.44 -3.74
N TYR A 158 -17.61 -0.53 -4.19
CA TYR A 158 -17.29 -0.65 -5.62
C TYR A 158 -17.68 -2.02 -6.18
N ILE A 159 -17.60 -3.04 -5.36
CA ILE A 159 -17.97 -4.43 -5.67
C ILE A 159 -18.91 -4.92 -4.57
N LYS A 160 -20.09 -5.42 -4.95
CA LYS A 160 -21.10 -5.93 -4.00
C LYS A 160 -20.93 -7.43 -3.69
N ASN A 161 -20.48 -8.20 -4.66
CA ASN A 161 -20.31 -9.65 -4.54
C ASN A 161 -18.81 -10.00 -4.42
N PRO A 162 -18.36 -10.65 -3.32
CA PRO A 162 -16.98 -11.07 -3.14
C PRO A 162 -16.41 -11.89 -4.30
N ASP A 163 -17.21 -12.76 -4.92
CA ASP A 163 -16.79 -13.58 -6.06
C ASP A 163 -16.44 -12.75 -7.31
N LYS A 164 -16.83 -11.48 -7.32
CA LYS A 164 -16.59 -10.54 -8.41
C LYS A 164 -15.46 -9.54 -8.13
N LEU A 165 -14.64 -9.75 -7.10
CA LEU A 165 -13.49 -8.90 -6.80
C LEU A 165 -12.54 -8.69 -7.98
N TYR A 166 -12.44 -9.67 -8.87
CA TYR A 166 -11.65 -9.59 -10.10
C TYR A 166 -12.07 -8.47 -11.06
N LEU A 167 -13.29 -7.95 -10.92
CA LEU A 167 -13.77 -6.80 -11.72
C LEU A 167 -13.11 -5.48 -11.31
N TYR A 168 -12.55 -5.38 -10.10
CA TYR A 168 -11.86 -4.17 -9.68
C TYR A 168 -10.44 -4.10 -10.22
N LYS A 169 -10.24 -3.34 -11.28
CA LYS A 169 -9.02 -3.29 -12.08
C LYS A 169 -7.84 -2.58 -11.42
N PHE A 170 -8.08 -1.80 -10.35
CA PHE A 170 -7.07 -0.95 -9.70
C PHE A 170 -6.58 -1.53 -8.38
N SER A 171 -6.34 -2.84 -8.40
CA SER A 171 -5.72 -3.59 -7.31
C SER A 171 -4.81 -4.69 -7.86
N SER A 172 -4.01 -5.28 -6.98
CA SER A 172 -3.19 -6.45 -7.30
C SER A 172 -3.98 -7.78 -7.26
N TYR A 173 -5.28 -7.76 -6.98
CA TYR A 173 -6.10 -8.97 -6.87
C TYR A 173 -5.96 -9.90 -8.09
N ASN A 174 -6.15 -9.35 -9.30
CA ASN A 174 -6.06 -10.14 -10.53
C ASN A 174 -4.65 -10.68 -10.83
N GLN A 175 -3.60 -9.99 -10.38
CA GLN A 175 -2.23 -10.48 -10.51
C GLN A 175 -2.02 -11.73 -9.64
N TRP A 176 -2.57 -11.73 -8.43
CA TRP A 176 -2.53 -12.88 -7.53
C TRP A 176 -3.43 -14.01 -8.00
N LEU A 177 -4.64 -13.70 -8.46
CA LEU A 177 -5.56 -14.67 -9.05
C LEU A 177 -4.92 -15.44 -10.21
N ASN A 178 -4.25 -14.72 -11.12
CA ASN A 178 -3.55 -15.33 -12.27
C ASN A 178 -2.30 -16.12 -11.83
N LYS A 179 -1.62 -15.69 -10.77
CA LYS A 179 -0.40 -16.34 -10.29
C LYS A 179 -0.67 -17.59 -9.46
N LYS A 180 -1.74 -17.58 -8.68
CA LYS A 180 -2.03 -18.59 -7.65
C LYS A 180 -3.33 -19.37 -7.87
N ASN A 181 -4.37 -18.82 -8.43
CA ASN A 181 -5.74 -19.28 -8.67
C ASN A 181 -6.77 -18.80 -7.62
N ALA A 182 -8.04 -19.08 -7.91
CA ALA A 182 -9.18 -18.65 -7.07
C ALA A 182 -9.23 -19.39 -5.73
N GLU A 183 -8.93 -20.68 -5.70
CA GLU A 183 -8.93 -21.52 -4.50
C GLU A 183 -7.90 -21.03 -3.49
N TRP A 184 -6.70 -20.68 -3.96
CA TRP A 184 -5.66 -20.13 -3.12
C TRP A 184 -6.08 -18.77 -2.52
N MET A 185 -6.70 -17.89 -3.33
CA MET A 185 -7.19 -16.61 -2.83
C MET A 185 -8.28 -16.81 -1.77
N ALA A 186 -9.25 -17.71 -2.02
CA ALA A 186 -10.29 -18.05 -1.04
C ALA A 186 -9.71 -18.61 0.26
N SER A 187 -8.71 -19.50 0.17
CA SER A 187 -8.00 -20.03 1.33
C SER A 187 -7.31 -18.96 2.16
N CYS A 188 -6.66 -17.96 1.52
CA CYS A 188 -6.06 -16.82 2.22
C CYS A 188 -7.10 -16.01 2.99
N PHE A 189 -8.25 -15.72 2.37
CA PHE A 189 -9.34 -14.99 3.03
C PHE A 189 -9.96 -15.79 4.19
N ALA A 190 -10.08 -17.10 4.07
CA ALA A 190 -10.60 -17.97 5.13
C ALA A 190 -9.64 -18.09 6.31
N GLN A 191 -8.32 -18.20 6.04
CA GLN A 191 -7.31 -18.42 7.08
C GLN A 191 -6.99 -17.13 7.86
N TYR A 192 -7.04 -15.97 7.21
CA TYR A 192 -6.71 -14.67 7.81
C TYR A 192 -7.89 -13.72 7.70
N PRO A 193 -8.71 -13.59 8.76
CA PRO A 193 -9.93 -12.79 8.72
C PRO A 193 -9.63 -11.33 8.41
N ILE A 194 -10.58 -10.69 7.73
CA ILE A 194 -10.50 -9.28 7.40
C ILE A 194 -10.68 -8.46 8.68
N VAL A 195 -9.70 -7.61 8.96
CA VAL A 195 -9.73 -6.65 10.07
C VAL A 195 -9.83 -5.26 9.48
N ASP A 196 -10.64 -4.40 10.08
CA ASP A 196 -10.72 -2.99 9.70
C ASP A 196 -9.58 -2.21 10.35
N PHE A 197 -8.72 -1.61 9.53
CA PHE A 197 -7.59 -0.81 9.98
C PHE A 197 -7.84 0.70 9.86
N THR A 198 -9.06 1.15 9.61
CA THR A 198 -9.39 2.56 9.36
C THR A 198 -8.93 3.47 10.50
N CYS A 199 -9.22 3.10 11.74
CA CYS A 199 -8.80 3.86 12.94
C CYS A 199 -7.28 3.86 13.14
N GLU A 200 -6.60 2.74 12.83
CA GLU A 200 -5.14 2.64 12.97
C GLU A 200 -4.40 3.49 11.93
N ASP A 201 -4.99 3.66 10.75
CA ASP A 201 -4.39 4.34 9.62
C ASP A 201 -4.70 5.86 9.60
N GLY A 202 -5.36 6.39 10.64
CA GLY A 202 -5.76 7.80 10.70
C GLY A 202 -6.74 8.19 9.58
N MET A 203 -7.59 7.25 9.15
CA MET A 203 -8.53 7.38 8.05
C MET A 203 -9.92 7.88 8.49
N GLU A 204 -10.09 8.23 9.77
CA GLU A 204 -11.31 8.84 10.29
C GLU A 204 -11.48 10.30 9.85
#